data_f45ba4df40a3addd2e24fdc4218d678b
#
_entry.id   f45ba4df40a3addd2e24fdc4218d678b
#
_cell.length_a   1.000
_cell.length_b   1.000
_cell.length_c   1.000
_cell.angle_alpha   90.00
_cell.angle_beta   90.00
_cell.angle_gamma   90.00
#
_symmetry.space_group_name_H-M   'P 1'
#
loop_
_entity.id
_entity.type
_entity.pdbx_description
1 polymer ?
#
loop_
_entity_poly.entity_id
_entity_poly.type
_entity_poly.pdbx_seq_one_letter_code
_entity_poly.pdbx_strand_id
1 'polypeptide(L)'
;MKAMVLHGVNKIEDKPLKYEEYPVPKPGAGEVLVKVISCGVCHSNLHMIEGDWVNYGIPAKFPIIPGHEIIGSVEEIGEGVVNLKHGQNVGLSPLWNSCGTCEYCITGNEHLCNSAQITGETVDGGYAEYVLAKANYIYNIPTGINLQSDAPLFCPGVTAYRATKMAELGPQSTVYVIGIGGVGHVAIQIAKLYGAHVIAITTSEEHAQLAKEMGADDIIMTNRNYEGLENYRESANSAIVFSPSQKALDLSLKLLKKKGVMVMGVFGDLHDLRFVKEIKVKGSVIGPRSDMKEVLSLASKGKIKLRVTKFPMSEANEVLKMLKDGKIVGRAVLLP
;
A
#
# COMPACT_ATOMS: atom_id res chain seq x y z
N MET A 1 9.95 -15.79 19.93
CA MET A 1 8.79 -15.63 19.03
C MET A 1 9.03 -16.31 17.70
N LYS A 2 7.98 -16.76 17.03
CA LYS A 2 8.08 -17.23 15.65
C LYS A 2 8.08 -16.02 14.69
N ALA A 3 8.92 -16.10 13.64
CA ALA A 3 9.01 -15.07 12.61
C ALA A 3 9.44 -15.65 11.26
N MET A 4 9.05 -14.96 10.17
CA MET A 4 9.57 -15.18 8.82
C MET A 4 10.77 -14.24 8.61
N VAL A 5 11.98 -14.79 8.62
CA VAL A 5 13.24 -14.04 8.63
C VAL A 5 13.92 -14.12 7.27
N LEU A 6 14.35 -12.97 6.75
CA LEU A 6 15.15 -12.85 5.53
C LEU A 6 16.62 -12.70 5.91
N HIS A 7 17.47 -13.68 5.56
CA HIS A 7 18.91 -13.65 5.81
C HIS A 7 19.75 -13.12 4.64
N GLY A 8 19.14 -12.97 3.49
CA GLY A 8 19.74 -12.46 2.26
C GLY A 8 18.70 -12.44 1.12
N VAL A 9 18.88 -11.55 0.17
CA VAL A 9 17.96 -11.46 -1.00
C VAL A 9 18.10 -12.69 -1.89
N ASN A 10 16.97 -13.20 -2.37
CA ASN A 10 16.90 -14.26 -3.35
C ASN A 10 15.51 -14.28 -4.01
N LYS A 11 15.37 -15.00 -5.13
CA LYS A 11 14.10 -15.18 -5.80
C LYS A 11 13.10 -15.87 -4.87
N ILE A 12 11.84 -15.48 -4.94
CA ILE A 12 10.80 -16.03 -4.06
C ILE A 12 10.57 -17.53 -4.30
N GLU A 13 10.88 -18.02 -5.49
CA GLU A 13 10.84 -19.43 -5.86
C GLU A 13 11.77 -20.31 -5.00
N ASP A 14 12.85 -19.72 -4.50
CA ASP A 14 13.85 -20.38 -3.64
C ASP A 14 13.49 -20.33 -2.14
N LYS A 15 12.28 -19.83 -1.82
CA LYS A 15 11.76 -19.70 -0.44
C LYS A 15 12.75 -19.02 0.52
N PRO A 16 13.15 -17.76 0.24
CA PRO A 16 14.21 -17.09 1.00
C PRO A 16 13.85 -16.77 2.45
N LEU A 17 12.57 -16.65 2.78
CA LEU A 17 12.13 -16.43 4.15
C LEU A 17 12.21 -17.74 4.95
N LYS A 18 12.82 -17.69 6.14
CA LYS A 18 12.89 -18.82 7.07
C LYS A 18 11.91 -18.62 8.22
N TYR A 19 11.04 -19.60 8.44
CA TYR A 19 10.15 -19.61 9.60
C TYR A 19 10.89 -20.18 10.79
N GLU A 20 11.35 -19.32 11.70
CA GLU A 20 12.26 -19.70 12.77
C GLU A 20 11.96 -19.01 14.10
N GLU A 21 12.60 -19.49 15.18
CA GLU A 21 12.59 -18.79 16.46
C GLU A 21 13.48 -17.55 16.38
N TYR A 22 12.93 -16.42 16.78
CA TYR A 22 13.62 -15.13 16.80
C TYR A 22 13.45 -14.47 18.18
N PRO A 23 14.44 -13.71 18.66
CA PRO A 23 14.32 -13.04 19.96
C PRO A 23 13.11 -12.08 19.98
N VAL A 24 12.35 -12.09 21.08
CA VAL A 24 11.34 -11.06 21.31
C VAL A 24 12.05 -9.76 21.66
N PRO A 25 11.86 -8.67 20.87
CA PRO A 25 12.52 -7.41 21.16
C PRO A 25 11.88 -6.73 22.38
N LYS A 26 12.68 -5.89 23.09
CA LYS A 26 12.18 -5.09 24.21
C LYS A 26 12.00 -3.64 23.79
N PRO A 27 10.88 -2.97 24.16
CA PRO A 27 10.67 -1.58 23.81
C PRO A 27 11.60 -0.66 24.61
N GLY A 28 12.28 0.22 23.89
CA GLY A 28 13.04 1.33 24.46
C GLY A 28 12.17 2.55 24.76
N ALA A 29 12.81 3.67 25.12
CA ALA A 29 12.10 4.92 25.35
C ALA A 29 11.34 5.38 24.10
N GLY A 30 10.06 5.72 24.26
CA GLY A 30 9.16 6.12 23.18
C GLY A 30 8.72 5.00 22.23
N GLU A 31 8.99 3.74 22.58
CA GLU A 31 8.62 2.56 21.81
C GLU A 31 7.58 1.71 22.55
N VAL A 32 6.91 0.86 21.78
CA VAL A 32 6.03 -0.18 22.32
C VAL A 32 6.27 -1.49 21.60
N LEU A 33 6.07 -2.58 22.31
CA LEU A 33 5.99 -3.92 21.74
C LEU A 33 4.52 -4.17 21.36
N VAL A 34 4.29 -4.57 20.13
CA VAL A 34 2.96 -4.89 19.62
C VAL A 34 2.89 -6.37 19.31
N LYS A 35 1.92 -7.07 19.90
CA LYS A 35 1.55 -8.44 19.53
C LYS A 35 0.78 -8.40 18.24
N VAL A 36 1.29 -9.01 17.18
CA VAL A 36 0.69 -8.98 15.84
C VAL A 36 -0.56 -9.86 15.82
N ILE A 37 -1.64 -9.33 15.28
CA ILE A 37 -2.90 -10.05 15.01
C ILE A 37 -2.97 -10.41 13.53
N SER A 38 -2.55 -9.49 12.66
CA SER A 38 -2.54 -9.70 11.22
C SER A 38 -1.51 -8.79 10.54
N CYS A 39 -0.93 -9.27 9.44
CA CYS A 39 -0.03 -8.49 8.60
C CYS A 39 -0.36 -8.70 7.13
N GLY A 40 -0.58 -7.60 6.39
CA GLY A 40 -0.85 -7.66 4.95
C GLY A 40 0.40 -7.98 4.12
N VAL A 41 0.18 -8.55 2.94
CA VAL A 41 1.25 -8.91 1.99
C VAL A 41 1.28 -7.91 0.85
N CYS A 42 2.42 -7.22 0.69
CA CYS A 42 2.63 -6.16 -0.28
C CYS A 42 3.67 -6.54 -1.35
N HIS A 43 3.50 -6.01 -2.57
CA HIS A 43 4.52 -6.14 -3.63
C HIS A 43 5.87 -5.52 -3.23
N SER A 44 5.90 -4.47 -2.40
CA SER A 44 7.15 -3.92 -1.89
C SER A 44 7.95 -4.91 -1.06
N ASN A 45 7.28 -5.79 -0.29
CA ASN A 45 7.98 -6.87 0.41
C ASN A 45 8.60 -7.86 -0.59
N LEU A 46 7.90 -8.19 -1.68
CA LEU A 46 8.45 -9.06 -2.74
C LEU A 46 9.66 -8.42 -3.41
N HIS A 47 9.58 -7.15 -3.82
CA HIS A 47 10.70 -6.41 -4.42
C HIS A 47 11.93 -6.36 -3.51
N MET A 48 11.72 -6.11 -2.21
CA MET A 48 12.80 -6.12 -1.22
C MET A 48 13.43 -7.51 -1.09
N ILE A 49 12.62 -8.57 -0.99
CA ILE A 49 13.07 -9.95 -0.81
C ILE A 49 13.85 -10.42 -2.05
N GLU A 50 13.41 -10.05 -3.25
CA GLU A 50 14.08 -10.39 -4.51
C GLU A 50 15.28 -9.50 -4.83
N GLY A 51 15.52 -8.44 -4.06
CA GLY A 51 16.68 -7.58 -4.19
C GLY A 51 16.55 -6.47 -5.22
N ASP A 52 15.35 -6.19 -5.75
CA ASP A 52 15.11 -5.13 -6.73
C ASP A 52 15.50 -3.75 -6.22
N TRP A 53 15.52 -3.57 -4.88
CA TRP A 53 15.79 -2.29 -4.22
C TRP A 53 17.13 -2.20 -3.50
N VAL A 54 18.02 -3.17 -3.68
CA VAL A 54 19.37 -3.18 -3.06
C VAL A 54 20.16 -1.91 -3.41
N ASN A 55 20.03 -1.41 -4.64
CA ASN A 55 20.67 -0.16 -5.06
C ASN A 55 20.16 1.09 -4.32
N TYR A 56 19.00 0.99 -3.67
CA TYR A 56 18.43 2.05 -2.82
C TYR A 56 18.72 1.81 -1.33
N GLY A 57 19.54 0.81 -0.99
CA GLY A 57 19.85 0.45 0.40
C GLY A 57 18.72 -0.28 1.13
N ILE A 58 17.84 -0.98 0.39
CA ILE A 58 16.71 -1.75 0.93
C ILE A 58 16.87 -3.23 0.55
N PRO A 59 16.89 -4.15 1.53
CA PRO A 59 16.77 -3.92 2.98
C PRO A 59 18.02 -3.27 3.58
N ALA A 60 17.84 -2.50 4.67
CA ALA A 60 18.93 -1.78 5.31
C ALA A 60 19.85 -2.69 6.18
N LYS A 61 19.39 -3.88 6.51
CA LYS A 61 20.12 -4.86 7.35
C LYS A 61 19.73 -6.29 7.00
N PHE A 62 20.60 -7.22 7.39
CA PHE A 62 20.30 -8.65 7.50
C PHE A 62 20.76 -9.16 8.87
N PRO A 63 20.05 -10.11 9.51
CA PRO A 63 18.71 -10.55 9.14
C PRO A 63 17.66 -9.44 9.30
N ILE A 64 16.52 -9.56 8.57
CA ILE A 64 15.39 -8.67 8.71
C ILE A 64 14.06 -9.45 8.63
N ILE A 65 13.05 -8.96 9.36
CA ILE A 65 11.68 -9.47 9.30
C ILE A 65 10.87 -8.52 8.40
N PRO A 66 10.30 -8.99 7.28
CA PRO A 66 9.44 -8.16 6.41
C PRO A 66 8.08 -7.84 7.02
N GLY A 67 7.25 -7.09 6.26
CA GLY A 67 5.84 -6.82 6.59
C GLY A 67 5.62 -5.45 7.23
N HIS A 68 4.75 -4.62 6.61
CA HIS A 68 4.51 -3.23 7.04
C HIS A 68 3.03 -2.85 7.06
N GLU A 69 2.12 -3.78 6.91
CA GLU A 69 0.68 -3.59 6.99
C GLU A 69 0.17 -4.31 8.24
N ILE A 70 0.25 -3.70 9.41
CA ILE A 70 0.11 -4.44 10.66
C ILE A 70 -1.09 -3.95 11.47
N ILE A 71 -1.88 -4.91 11.96
CA ILE A 71 -2.81 -4.72 13.07
C ILE A 71 -2.37 -5.63 14.22
N GLY A 72 -2.33 -5.09 15.42
CA GLY A 72 -1.96 -5.82 16.62
C GLY A 72 -2.54 -5.21 17.90
N SER A 73 -2.11 -5.72 19.03
CA SER A 73 -2.41 -5.19 20.35
C SER A 73 -1.16 -4.81 21.11
N VAL A 74 -1.20 -3.73 21.85
CA VAL A 74 -0.06 -3.29 22.69
C VAL A 74 0.21 -4.33 23.77
N GLU A 75 1.41 -4.91 23.77
CA GLU A 75 1.85 -5.93 24.71
C GLU A 75 2.72 -5.33 25.84
N GLU A 76 3.71 -4.51 25.48
CA GLU A 76 4.60 -3.87 26.44
C GLU A 76 4.83 -2.41 26.04
N ILE A 77 4.97 -1.54 27.03
CA ILE A 77 5.09 -0.09 26.84
C ILE A 77 6.46 0.35 27.39
N GLY A 78 7.24 1.00 26.53
CA GLY A 78 8.53 1.58 26.90
C GLY A 78 8.39 2.90 27.67
N GLU A 79 9.51 3.36 28.20
CA GLU A 79 9.59 4.58 28.98
C GLU A 79 9.08 5.81 28.21
N GLY A 80 8.37 6.70 28.90
CA GLY A 80 7.88 7.97 28.34
C GLY A 80 6.63 7.88 27.47
N VAL A 81 6.09 6.68 27.23
CA VAL A 81 4.84 6.51 26.47
C VAL A 81 3.64 6.58 27.41
N VAL A 82 2.82 7.62 27.27
CA VAL A 82 1.66 7.91 28.18
C VAL A 82 0.30 7.78 27.51
N ASN A 83 0.26 7.67 26.18
CA ASN A 83 -0.97 7.75 25.38
C ASN A 83 -1.47 6.39 24.87
N LEU A 84 -0.86 5.30 25.28
CA LEU A 84 -1.21 3.92 24.92
C LEU A 84 -1.44 3.08 26.18
N LYS A 85 -2.19 1.99 26.04
CA LYS A 85 -2.51 1.07 27.14
C LYS A 85 -2.26 -0.37 26.69
N HIS A 86 -1.82 -1.23 27.62
CA HIS A 86 -1.75 -2.68 27.38
C HIS A 86 -3.09 -3.22 26.87
N GLY A 87 -3.04 -4.11 25.90
CA GLY A 87 -4.20 -4.71 25.23
C GLY A 87 -4.93 -3.79 24.24
N GLN A 88 -4.49 -2.53 24.06
CA GLN A 88 -5.10 -1.61 23.12
C GLN A 88 -4.82 -2.05 21.68
N ASN A 89 -5.86 -2.16 20.83
CA ASN A 89 -5.70 -2.48 19.41
C ASN A 89 -5.13 -1.29 18.65
N VAL A 90 -4.09 -1.57 17.90
CA VAL A 90 -3.29 -0.56 17.18
C VAL A 90 -2.93 -1.04 15.79
N GLY A 91 -2.63 -0.09 14.90
CA GLY A 91 -2.14 -0.36 13.57
C GLY A 91 -0.82 0.34 13.29
N LEU A 92 -0.01 -0.26 12.41
CA LEU A 92 1.26 0.28 11.95
C LEU A 92 1.28 0.31 10.42
N SER A 93 1.80 1.42 9.88
CA SER A 93 2.00 1.62 8.45
C SER A 93 3.48 1.44 8.06
N PRO A 94 3.82 1.53 6.76
CA PRO A 94 5.22 1.52 6.33
C PRO A 94 6.09 2.54 7.07
N LEU A 95 5.60 3.74 7.33
CA LEU A 95 6.37 4.77 8.01
C LEU A 95 6.53 4.45 9.51
N TRP A 96 7.69 3.88 9.88
CA TRP A 96 8.04 3.55 11.26
C TRP A 96 8.47 4.78 12.07
N ASN A 97 9.24 5.70 11.44
CA ASN A 97 9.72 6.93 12.06
C ASN A 97 10.13 7.95 10.99
N SER A 98 10.21 9.24 11.36
CA SER A 98 10.83 10.30 10.57
C SER A 98 11.57 11.29 11.48
N CYS A 99 12.41 12.17 10.93
CA CYS A 99 13.23 13.07 11.74
C CYS A 99 12.43 14.14 12.53
N GLY A 100 11.20 14.44 12.12
CA GLY A 100 10.32 15.41 12.77
C GLY A 100 10.67 16.88 12.52
N THR A 101 11.84 17.21 11.94
CA THR A 101 12.38 18.58 11.86
C THR A 101 12.62 19.11 10.45
N CYS A 102 12.72 18.23 9.43
CA CYS A 102 12.91 18.66 8.05
C CYS A 102 11.64 19.30 7.47
N GLU A 103 11.78 19.99 6.33
CA GLU A 103 10.66 20.66 5.64
C GLU A 103 9.46 19.73 5.39
N TYR A 104 9.69 18.47 5.01
CA TYR A 104 8.63 17.48 4.79
C TYR A 104 7.90 17.14 6.09
N CYS A 105 8.63 16.95 7.19
CA CYS A 105 8.02 16.62 8.49
C CYS A 105 7.20 17.77 9.05
N ILE A 106 7.72 18.98 9.03
CA ILE A 106 7.03 20.16 9.62
C ILE A 106 5.83 20.61 8.78
N THR A 107 5.76 20.23 7.49
CA THR A 107 4.63 20.54 6.59
C THR A 107 3.62 19.39 6.48
N GLY A 108 3.74 18.33 7.29
CA GLY A 108 2.81 17.19 7.29
C GLY A 108 2.97 16.26 6.09
N ASN A 109 4.16 16.21 5.50
CA ASN A 109 4.56 15.31 4.44
C ASN A 109 5.69 14.36 4.90
N GLU A 110 5.67 13.96 6.15
CA GLU A 110 6.71 13.16 6.81
C GLU A 110 7.03 11.84 6.13
N HIS A 111 6.13 11.31 5.32
CA HIS A 111 6.36 10.14 4.46
C HIS A 111 7.40 10.38 3.35
N LEU A 112 7.77 11.65 3.09
CA LEU A 112 8.82 12.06 2.16
C LEU A 112 10.13 12.45 2.88
N CYS A 113 10.25 12.23 4.19
CA CYS A 113 11.43 12.52 4.96
C CYS A 113 12.63 11.67 4.48
N ASN A 114 13.76 12.32 4.17
CA ASN A 114 14.98 11.62 3.72
C ASN A 114 15.58 10.69 4.79
N SER A 115 15.24 10.92 6.08
CA SER A 115 15.66 10.07 7.20
C SER A 115 14.51 9.18 7.70
N ALA A 116 13.52 8.90 6.85
CA ALA A 116 12.44 7.99 7.22
C ALA A 116 12.94 6.58 7.46
N GLN A 117 12.40 5.94 8.48
CA GLN A 117 12.59 4.50 8.73
C GLN A 117 11.30 3.78 8.34
N ILE A 118 11.47 2.67 7.64
CA ILE A 118 10.35 1.93 7.05
C ILE A 118 10.23 0.56 7.70
N THR A 119 9.05 0.27 8.24
CA THR A 119 8.68 -1.01 8.86
C THR A 119 8.87 -2.15 7.86
N GLY A 120 9.60 -3.18 8.25
CA GLY A 120 9.84 -4.36 7.41
C GLY A 120 10.82 -4.16 6.26
N GLU A 121 11.49 -2.99 6.18
CA GLU A 121 12.46 -2.65 5.12
C GLU A 121 13.77 -2.09 5.70
N THR A 122 13.69 -1.14 6.64
CA THR A 122 14.86 -0.58 7.34
C THR A 122 14.93 -1.02 8.81
N VAL A 123 13.79 -1.40 9.37
CA VAL A 123 13.63 -2.02 10.69
C VAL A 123 12.75 -3.26 10.56
N ASP A 124 12.74 -4.14 11.57
CA ASP A 124 11.94 -5.36 11.54
C ASP A 124 10.43 -5.05 11.47
N GLY A 125 9.71 -5.89 10.73
CA GLY A 125 8.30 -5.75 10.44
C GLY A 125 7.40 -6.82 11.07
N GLY A 126 6.21 -6.96 10.50
CA GLY A 126 5.09 -7.72 11.08
C GLY A 126 4.94 -9.17 10.63
N TYR A 127 5.88 -9.74 9.87
CA TYR A 127 5.88 -11.18 9.62
C TYR A 127 6.45 -11.94 10.83
N ALA A 128 5.94 -11.61 12.01
CA ALA A 128 6.33 -12.16 13.31
C ALA A 128 5.16 -12.11 14.29
N GLU A 129 5.27 -12.81 15.42
CA GLU A 129 4.29 -12.71 16.51
C GLU A 129 4.32 -11.36 17.23
N TYR A 130 5.47 -10.67 17.23
CA TYR A 130 5.65 -9.36 17.85
C TYR A 130 6.49 -8.43 16.99
N VAL A 131 6.22 -7.12 17.09
CA VAL A 131 6.97 -6.08 16.38
C VAL A 131 7.14 -4.85 17.29
N LEU A 132 8.29 -4.18 17.21
CA LEU A 132 8.50 -2.87 17.83
C LEU A 132 7.90 -1.75 16.98
N ALA A 133 7.35 -0.73 17.64
CA ALA A 133 6.84 0.46 16.98
C ALA A 133 7.15 1.73 17.78
N LYS A 134 7.39 2.84 17.08
CA LYS A 134 7.44 4.17 17.70
C LYS A 134 6.03 4.60 18.08
N ALA A 135 5.81 4.92 19.36
CA ALA A 135 4.48 5.28 19.90
C ALA A 135 3.80 6.42 19.14
N ASN A 136 4.58 7.38 18.61
CA ASN A 136 4.08 8.49 17.82
C ASN A 136 3.66 8.12 16.39
N TYR A 137 4.00 6.91 15.91
CA TYR A 137 3.67 6.41 14.56
C TYR A 137 2.63 5.28 14.59
N ILE A 138 2.06 5.02 15.74
CA ILE A 138 0.96 4.08 15.94
C ILE A 138 -0.38 4.75 15.70
N TYR A 139 -1.33 3.99 15.16
CA TYR A 139 -2.70 4.40 14.94
C TYR A 139 -3.63 3.59 15.82
N ASN A 140 -4.52 4.27 16.56
CA ASN A 140 -5.60 3.61 17.29
C ASN A 140 -6.59 3.01 16.28
N ILE A 141 -6.98 1.77 16.49
CA ILE A 141 -7.98 1.10 15.64
C ILE A 141 -9.38 1.54 16.09
N PRO A 142 -10.15 2.23 15.22
CA PRO A 142 -11.53 2.56 15.55
C PRO A 142 -12.44 1.34 15.50
N THR A 143 -13.58 1.42 16.19
CA THR A 143 -14.65 0.42 16.08
C THR A 143 -15.12 0.29 14.63
N GLY A 144 -15.42 -0.93 14.19
CA GLY A 144 -15.83 -1.22 12.80
C GLY A 144 -14.70 -1.73 11.90
N ILE A 145 -13.45 -1.71 12.37
CA ILE A 145 -12.30 -2.33 11.65
C ILE A 145 -12.15 -3.79 12.09
N ASN A 146 -12.00 -4.68 11.12
CA ASN A 146 -11.75 -6.10 11.38
C ASN A 146 -10.26 -6.34 11.60
N LEU A 147 -9.89 -6.75 12.81
CA LEU A 147 -8.49 -6.91 13.22
C LEU A 147 -7.73 -7.98 12.42
N GLN A 148 -8.41 -8.96 11.84
CA GLN A 148 -7.80 -10.07 11.11
C GLN A 148 -7.76 -9.87 9.58
N SER A 149 -8.47 -8.86 9.04
CA SER A 149 -8.55 -8.67 7.59
C SER A 149 -8.18 -7.27 7.13
N ASP A 150 -8.28 -6.26 8.00
CA ASP A 150 -8.16 -4.88 7.54
C ASP A 150 -6.74 -4.29 7.66
N ALA A 151 -5.74 -5.12 7.99
CA ALA A 151 -4.31 -4.73 7.97
C ALA A 151 -3.88 -4.05 6.66
N PRO A 152 -4.38 -4.44 5.46
CA PRO A 152 -4.03 -3.73 4.23
C PRO A 152 -4.50 -2.27 4.14
N LEU A 153 -5.33 -1.77 5.04
CA LEU A 153 -5.61 -0.33 5.13
C LEU A 153 -4.34 0.51 5.34
N PHE A 154 -3.34 -0.08 6.03
CA PHE A 154 -2.12 0.61 6.45
C PHE A 154 -1.08 0.84 5.35
N CYS A 155 -1.21 0.19 4.17
CA CYS A 155 -0.38 0.47 3.00
C CYS A 155 -1.25 0.70 1.75
N PRO A 156 -1.92 -0.28 1.14
CA PRO A 156 -2.72 -0.01 -0.05
C PRO A 156 -3.89 0.94 0.23
N GLY A 157 -4.46 0.93 1.43
CA GLY A 157 -5.51 1.89 1.82
C GLY A 157 -5.03 3.34 1.77
N VAL A 158 -3.95 3.66 2.47
CA VAL A 158 -3.40 5.02 2.50
C VAL A 158 -2.79 5.42 1.14
N THR A 159 -2.17 4.48 0.42
CA THR A 159 -1.63 4.71 -0.93
C THR A 159 -2.73 5.07 -1.93
N ALA A 160 -3.84 4.32 -1.91
CA ALA A 160 -4.99 4.61 -2.75
C ALA A 160 -5.62 5.97 -2.40
N TYR A 161 -5.75 6.27 -1.10
CA TYR A 161 -6.29 7.55 -0.63
C TYR A 161 -5.43 8.71 -1.10
N ARG A 162 -4.12 8.65 -0.89
CA ARG A 162 -3.17 9.69 -1.31
C ARG A 162 -3.21 9.90 -2.82
N ALA A 163 -3.13 8.83 -3.62
CA ALA A 163 -3.15 8.92 -5.07
C ALA A 163 -4.47 9.55 -5.58
N THR A 164 -5.60 9.13 -5.02
CA THR A 164 -6.91 9.66 -5.40
C THR A 164 -7.07 11.15 -5.03
N LYS A 165 -6.59 11.54 -3.85
CA LYS A 165 -6.56 12.94 -3.39
C LYS A 165 -5.71 13.83 -4.33
N MET A 166 -4.61 13.29 -4.86
CA MET A 166 -3.73 13.99 -5.80
C MET A 166 -4.30 14.08 -7.22
N ALA A 167 -5.32 13.29 -7.56
CA ALA A 167 -5.92 13.24 -8.89
C ALA A 167 -6.87 14.41 -9.20
N GLU A 168 -7.08 15.34 -8.27
CA GLU A 168 -7.91 16.55 -8.43
C GLU A 168 -9.35 16.23 -8.90
N LEU A 169 -9.97 15.22 -8.27
CA LEU A 169 -11.30 14.74 -8.66
C LEU A 169 -12.43 15.63 -8.12
N GLY A 170 -13.55 15.61 -8.83
CA GLY A 170 -14.82 16.22 -8.43
C GLY A 170 -16.00 15.53 -9.12
N PRO A 171 -17.25 15.95 -8.83
CA PRO A 171 -18.46 15.28 -9.33
C PRO A 171 -18.61 15.20 -10.86
N GLN A 172 -17.91 16.05 -11.59
CA GLN A 172 -17.92 16.04 -13.06
C GLN A 172 -16.68 15.38 -13.67
N SER A 173 -15.79 14.82 -12.83
CA SER A 173 -14.57 14.21 -13.32
C SER A 173 -14.82 12.79 -13.81
N THR A 174 -14.21 12.46 -14.95
CA THR A 174 -13.99 11.07 -15.37
C THR A 174 -12.57 10.67 -14.99
N VAL A 175 -12.41 9.56 -14.28
CA VAL A 175 -11.11 9.04 -13.86
C VAL A 175 -10.92 7.60 -14.33
N TYR A 176 -9.77 7.32 -14.94
CA TYR A 176 -9.32 5.96 -15.19
C TYR A 176 -8.48 5.45 -14.01
N VAL A 177 -8.85 4.30 -13.48
CA VAL A 177 -8.03 3.54 -12.54
C VAL A 177 -7.42 2.37 -13.31
N ILE A 178 -6.09 2.38 -13.49
CA ILE A 178 -5.37 1.39 -14.31
C ILE A 178 -4.58 0.46 -13.40
N GLY A 179 -4.95 -0.82 -13.42
CA GLY A 179 -4.44 -1.83 -12.51
C GLY A 179 -5.31 -2.01 -11.27
N ILE A 180 -6.25 -2.96 -11.37
CA ILE A 180 -7.25 -3.25 -10.32
C ILE A 180 -6.77 -4.39 -9.43
N GLY A 181 -5.65 -4.18 -8.78
CA GLY A 181 -5.09 -5.10 -7.79
C GLY A 181 -5.31 -4.59 -6.36
N GLY A 182 -4.32 -4.84 -5.51
CA GLY A 182 -4.34 -4.53 -4.08
C GLY A 182 -4.52 -3.05 -3.73
N VAL A 183 -4.13 -2.11 -4.59
CA VAL A 183 -4.33 -0.65 -4.39
C VAL A 183 -5.52 -0.15 -5.21
N GLY A 184 -5.62 -0.57 -6.47
CA GLY A 184 -6.63 -0.05 -7.40
C GLY A 184 -8.07 -0.30 -6.95
N HIS A 185 -8.39 -1.46 -6.34
CA HIS A 185 -9.74 -1.73 -5.86
C HIS A 185 -10.17 -0.79 -4.71
N VAL A 186 -9.22 -0.27 -3.93
CA VAL A 186 -9.49 0.75 -2.90
C VAL A 186 -9.63 2.12 -3.54
N ALA A 187 -8.78 2.45 -4.53
CA ALA A 187 -8.82 3.74 -5.23
C ALA A 187 -10.16 3.97 -5.95
N ILE A 188 -10.78 2.93 -6.53
CA ILE A 188 -12.13 2.99 -7.10
C ILE A 188 -13.11 3.53 -6.06
N GLN A 189 -13.16 2.94 -4.88
CA GLN A 189 -14.08 3.33 -3.82
C GLN A 189 -13.86 4.77 -3.36
N ILE A 190 -12.60 5.17 -3.20
CA ILE A 190 -12.26 6.53 -2.78
C ILE A 190 -12.63 7.54 -3.89
N ALA A 191 -12.36 7.24 -5.16
CA ALA A 191 -12.75 8.10 -6.28
C ALA A 191 -14.28 8.29 -6.36
N LYS A 192 -15.05 7.24 -6.05
CA LYS A 192 -16.52 7.34 -5.92
C LYS A 192 -16.95 8.29 -4.81
N LEU A 193 -16.21 8.38 -3.69
CA LEU A 193 -16.52 9.34 -2.62
C LEU A 193 -16.32 10.80 -3.06
N TYR A 194 -15.45 11.06 -4.04
CA TYR A 194 -15.33 12.37 -4.69
C TYR A 194 -16.43 12.67 -5.69
N GLY A 195 -17.34 11.70 -5.94
CA GLY A 195 -18.42 11.82 -6.93
C GLY A 195 -17.97 11.63 -8.38
N ALA A 196 -16.75 11.20 -8.63
CA ALA A 196 -16.23 10.98 -9.97
C ALA A 196 -16.91 9.80 -10.69
N HIS A 197 -16.98 9.88 -12.02
CA HIS A 197 -17.26 8.74 -12.89
C HIS A 197 -16.01 7.91 -13.03
N VAL A 198 -16.01 6.69 -12.47
CA VAL A 198 -14.82 5.83 -12.34
C VAL A 198 -14.86 4.73 -13.37
N ILE A 199 -13.85 4.70 -14.23
CA ILE A 199 -13.66 3.67 -15.24
C ILE A 199 -12.44 2.84 -14.86
N ALA A 200 -12.64 1.55 -14.60
CA ALA A 200 -11.58 0.60 -14.29
C ALA A 200 -11.00 -0.01 -15.56
N ILE A 201 -9.66 -0.01 -15.69
CA ILE A 201 -8.97 -0.70 -16.80
C ILE A 201 -8.19 -1.87 -16.24
N THR A 202 -8.48 -3.08 -16.74
CA THR A 202 -7.87 -4.32 -16.27
C THR A 202 -7.66 -5.32 -17.40
N THR A 203 -6.81 -6.34 -17.14
CA THR A 203 -6.47 -7.40 -18.08
C THR A 203 -6.95 -8.79 -17.63
N SER A 204 -7.74 -8.87 -16.53
CA SER A 204 -8.26 -10.15 -16.01
C SER A 204 -9.73 -10.01 -15.60
N GLU A 205 -10.50 -11.06 -15.85
CA GLU A 205 -11.93 -11.15 -15.50
C GLU A 205 -12.15 -11.05 -13.98
N GLU A 206 -11.27 -11.66 -13.17
CA GLU A 206 -11.37 -11.62 -11.71
C GLU A 206 -11.22 -10.20 -11.20
N HIS A 207 -10.29 -9.42 -11.77
CA HIS A 207 -10.11 -8.01 -11.43
C HIS A 207 -11.24 -7.12 -11.99
N ALA A 208 -11.83 -7.47 -13.13
CA ALA A 208 -13.02 -6.80 -13.65
C ALA A 208 -14.22 -6.99 -12.69
N GLN A 209 -14.45 -8.21 -12.25
CA GLN A 209 -15.48 -8.51 -11.26
C GLN A 209 -15.23 -7.75 -9.94
N LEU A 210 -13.98 -7.72 -9.46
CA LEU A 210 -13.61 -6.95 -8.27
C LEU A 210 -13.88 -5.45 -8.47
N ALA A 211 -13.54 -4.87 -9.63
CA ALA A 211 -13.82 -3.46 -9.93
C ALA A 211 -15.32 -3.14 -9.84
N LYS A 212 -16.16 -4.02 -10.38
CA LYS A 212 -17.61 -3.90 -10.30
C LYS A 212 -18.13 -3.96 -8.86
N GLU A 213 -17.63 -4.91 -8.07
CA GLU A 213 -17.97 -5.04 -6.64
C GLU A 213 -17.56 -3.79 -5.84
N MET A 214 -16.46 -3.14 -6.21
CA MET A 214 -15.96 -1.91 -5.59
C MET A 214 -16.64 -0.64 -6.11
N GLY A 215 -17.56 -0.74 -7.06
CA GLY A 215 -18.41 0.35 -7.52
C GLY A 215 -17.84 1.18 -8.67
N ALA A 216 -16.97 0.61 -9.51
CA ALA A 216 -16.62 1.22 -10.78
C ALA A 216 -17.89 1.40 -11.64
N ASP A 217 -18.02 2.55 -12.30
CA ASP A 217 -19.17 2.84 -13.18
C ASP A 217 -19.05 2.08 -14.49
N ASP A 218 -17.83 2.03 -15.06
CA ASP A 218 -17.53 1.27 -16.25
C ASP A 218 -16.24 0.44 -16.06
N ILE A 219 -16.16 -0.63 -16.84
CA ILE A 219 -15.00 -1.52 -16.84
C ILE A 219 -14.56 -1.75 -18.28
N ILE A 220 -13.28 -1.51 -18.52
CA ILE A 220 -12.65 -1.77 -19.81
C ILE A 220 -11.71 -2.96 -19.65
N MET A 221 -12.09 -4.08 -20.27
CA MET A 221 -11.20 -5.23 -20.41
C MET A 221 -10.27 -5.01 -21.59
N THR A 222 -9.00 -5.26 -21.37
CA THR A 222 -7.97 -5.17 -22.42
C THR A 222 -6.94 -6.30 -22.25
N ASN A 223 -6.02 -6.43 -23.19
CA ASN A 223 -4.90 -7.35 -23.08
C ASN A 223 -3.69 -6.69 -22.36
N ARG A 224 -2.63 -7.45 -22.14
CA ARG A 224 -1.39 -6.95 -21.50
C ARG A 224 -0.65 -5.88 -22.35
N ASN A 225 -1.05 -5.68 -23.60
CA ASN A 225 -0.52 -4.62 -24.46
C ASN A 225 -1.36 -3.35 -24.41
N TYR A 226 -2.50 -3.37 -23.72
CA TYR A 226 -3.45 -2.26 -23.64
C TYR A 226 -3.97 -1.81 -25.02
N GLU A 227 -4.30 -2.77 -25.88
CA GLU A 227 -4.84 -2.56 -27.21
C GLU A 227 -6.36 -2.34 -27.19
N GLY A 228 -6.91 -1.74 -28.25
CA GLY A 228 -8.36 -1.52 -28.42
C GLY A 228 -8.90 -0.33 -27.62
N LEU A 229 -8.03 0.58 -27.19
CA LEU A 229 -8.41 1.74 -26.36
C LEU A 229 -8.36 3.08 -27.15
N GLU A 230 -8.30 3.02 -28.46
CA GLU A 230 -8.19 4.20 -29.33
C GLU A 230 -9.39 5.14 -29.20
N ASN A 231 -10.58 4.60 -29.01
CA ASN A 231 -11.82 5.35 -28.85
C ASN A 231 -11.93 6.11 -27.52
N TYR A 232 -11.06 5.80 -26.57
CA TYR A 232 -11.03 6.44 -25.25
C TYR A 232 -9.99 7.56 -25.14
N ARG A 233 -9.32 7.90 -26.24
CA ARG A 233 -8.34 9.00 -26.25
C ARG A 233 -8.97 10.30 -25.82
N GLU A 234 -8.22 11.08 -25.00
CA GLU A 234 -8.63 12.40 -24.54
C GLU A 234 -10.03 12.46 -23.91
N SER A 235 -10.43 11.39 -23.22
CA SER A 235 -11.75 11.26 -22.60
C SER A 235 -11.78 11.47 -21.09
N ALA A 236 -10.62 11.37 -20.39
CA ALA A 236 -10.54 11.46 -18.94
C ALA A 236 -9.96 12.78 -18.43
N ASN A 237 -10.46 13.22 -17.26
CA ASN A 237 -9.88 14.32 -16.49
C ASN A 237 -8.64 13.84 -15.72
N SER A 238 -8.65 12.59 -15.26
CA SER A 238 -7.57 12.05 -14.48
C SER A 238 -7.31 10.57 -14.77
N ALA A 239 -6.08 10.12 -14.58
CA ALA A 239 -5.68 8.72 -14.64
C ALA A 239 -4.81 8.39 -13.43
N ILE A 240 -5.16 7.32 -12.70
CA ILE A 240 -4.40 6.82 -11.55
C ILE A 240 -3.84 5.45 -11.93
N VAL A 241 -2.50 5.31 -11.92
CA VAL A 241 -1.83 4.13 -12.45
C VAL A 241 -1.15 3.35 -11.32
N PHE A 242 -1.61 2.10 -11.12
CA PHE A 242 -1.05 1.13 -10.19
C PHE A 242 -0.55 -0.15 -10.89
N SER A 243 -0.71 -0.24 -12.21
CA SER A 243 -0.14 -1.32 -13.00
C SER A 243 1.36 -1.07 -13.22
N PRO A 244 2.27 -1.99 -12.85
CA PRO A 244 3.72 -1.84 -13.04
C PRO A 244 4.11 -2.12 -14.49
N SER A 245 3.45 -1.49 -15.44
CA SER A 245 3.63 -1.66 -16.87
C SER A 245 3.91 -0.33 -17.55
N GLN A 246 5.01 -0.24 -18.27
CA GLN A 246 5.32 0.94 -19.08
C GLN A 246 4.19 1.27 -20.07
N LYS A 247 3.57 0.24 -20.66
CA LYS A 247 2.43 0.42 -21.57
C LYS A 247 1.22 1.05 -20.89
N ALA A 248 0.99 0.76 -19.59
CA ALA A 248 -0.07 1.40 -18.81
C ALA A 248 0.20 2.89 -18.59
N LEU A 249 1.46 3.27 -18.33
CA LEU A 249 1.88 4.66 -18.21
C LEU A 249 1.70 5.42 -19.53
N ASP A 250 2.18 4.85 -20.63
CA ASP A 250 2.06 5.43 -21.97
C ASP A 250 0.60 5.58 -22.41
N LEU A 251 -0.24 4.58 -22.07
CA LEU A 251 -1.67 4.64 -22.32
C LEU A 251 -2.32 5.80 -21.56
N SER A 252 -1.99 5.94 -20.27
CA SER A 252 -2.64 6.95 -19.42
C SER A 252 -2.49 8.37 -19.97
N LEU A 253 -1.31 8.71 -20.55
CA LEU A 253 -1.07 10.00 -21.20
C LEU A 253 -1.95 10.20 -22.46
N LYS A 254 -2.29 9.12 -23.17
CA LYS A 254 -3.15 9.16 -24.36
C LYS A 254 -4.62 9.33 -24.00
N LEU A 255 -5.05 8.79 -22.86
CA LEU A 255 -6.43 8.85 -22.39
C LEU A 255 -6.80 10.22 -21.81
N LEU A 256 -5.82 11.00 -21.34
CA LEU A 256 -6.05 12.28 -20.69
C LEU A 256 -6.42 13.40 -21.68
N LYS A 257 -7.46 14.14 -21.33
CA LYS A 257 -7.79 15.44 -21.92
C LYS A 257 -6.65 16.44 -21.71
N LYS A 258 -6.66 17.54 -22.44
CA LYS A 258 -5.81 18.71 -22.12
C LYS A 258 -6.05 19.15 -20.68
N LYS A 259 -5.00 19.56 -19.98
CA LYS A 259 -4.98 19.90 -18.54
C LYS A 259 -5.34 18.73 -17.60
N GLY A 260 -5.35 17.50 -18.10
CA GLY A 260 -5.60 16.31 -17.30
C GLY A 260 -4.50 16.04 -16.26
N VAL A 261 -4.83 15.21 -15.28
CA VAL A 261 -3.91 14.84 -14.18
C VAL A 261 -3.59 13.35 -14.24
N MET A 262 -2.31 13.02 -14.35
CA MET A 262 -1.82 11.66 -14.18
C MET A 262 -1.21 11.49 -12.79
N VAL A 263 -1.63 10.45 -12.06
CA VAL A 263 -1.02 10.07 -10.80
C VAL A 263 -0.36 8.70 -10.94
N MET A 264 0.96 8.66 -10.72
CA MET A 264 1.78 7.45 -10.80
C MET A 264 2.02 6.89 -9.41
N GLY A 265 1.52 5.68 -9.13
CA GLY A 265 1.84 4.89 -7.94
C GLY A 265 2.82 3.75 -8.23
N VAL A 266 3.57 3.84 -9.34
CA VAL A 266 4.53 2.83 -9.82
C VAL A 266 5.74 3.49 -10.44
N PHE A 267 6.85 2.77 -10.52
CA PHE A 267 8.04 3.18 -11.28
C PHE A 267 7.80 3.09 -12.79
N GLY A 268 8.42 3.97 -13.55
CA GLY A 268 8.44 3.94 -15.01
C GLY A 268 8.75 5.29 -15.63
N ASP A 269 8.94 5.30 -16.95
CA ASP A 269 9.29 6.48 -17.72
C ASP A 269 8.04 7.15 -18.32
N LEU A 270 8.17 8.41 -18.71
CA LEU A 270 7.12 9.15 -19.40
C LEU A 270 7.52 9.30 -20.87
N HIS A 271 6.93 8.48 -21.71
CA HIS A 271 7.07 8.60 -23.16
C HIS A 271 5.92 9.46 -23.73
N ASP A 272 6.21 10.30 -24.72
CA ASP A 272 5.21 11.11 -25.43
C ASP A 272 4.41 12.10 -24.53
N LEU A 273 5.06 12.63 -23.48
CA LEU A 273 4.47 13.74 -22.69
C LEU A 273 4.52 15.01 -23.53
N ARG A 274 3.36 15.41 -24.07
CA ARG A 274 3.22 16.54 -25.00
C ARG A 274 2.95 17.84 -24.22
N PHE A 275 3.86 18.80 -24.30
CA PHE A 275 3.71 20.09 -23.61
C PHE A 275 2.45 20.86 -24.01
N VAL A 276 1.97 20.72 -25.27
CA VAL A 276 0.74 21.35 -25.78
C VAL A 276 -0.56 20.89 -25.09
N LYS A 277 -0.50 19.80 -24.34
CA LYS A 277 -1.65 19.31 -23.56
C LYS A 277 -1.70 19.86 -22.12
N GLU A 278 -0.61 20.47 -21.63
CA GLU A 278 -0.50 20.98 -20.25
C GLU A 278 -0.90 19.92 -19.18
N ILE A 279 -0.55 18.63 -19.39
CA ILE A 279 -0.84 17.55 -18.46
C ILE A 279 0.01 17.73 -17.20
N LYS A 280 -0.62 17.58 -16.04
CA LYS A 280 0.07 17.49 -14.75
C LYS A 280 0.42 16.05 -14.47
N VAL A 281 1.68 15.73 -14.19
CA VAL A 281 2.09 14.40 -13.74
C VAL A 281 2.56 14.49 -12.29
N LYS A 282 2.04 13.59 -11.44
CA LYS A 282 2.33 13.55 -10.01
C LYS A 282 2.73 12.14 -9.62
N GLY A 283 3.88 11.97 -8.95
CA GLY A 283 4.21 10.76 -8.24
C GLY A 283 3.44 10.67 -6.93
N SER A 284 3.04 9.48 -6.52
CA SER A 284 2.36 9.23 -5.24
C SER A 284 2.95 8.00 -4.57
N VAL A 285 3.41 8.15 -3.32
CA VAL A 285 3.95 7.06 -2.50
C VAL A 285 3.27 7.08 -1.14
N ILE A 286 2.77 5.93 -0.68
CA ILE A 286 2.07 5.80 0.60
C ILE A 286 1.21 7.05 0.93
N GLY A 287 1.36 7.66 2.10
CA GLY A 287 0.74 8.91 2.49
C GLY A 287 1.18 9.33 3.90
N PRO A 288 1.00 10.60 4.26
CA PRO A 288 1.29 11.09 5.61
C PRO A 288 0.33 10.49 6.63
N ARG A 289 0.67 10.63 7.92
CA ARG A 289 -0.16 10.14 9.03
C ARG A 289 -1.57 10.76 9.05
N SER A 290 -1.74 11.96 8.53
CA SER A 290 -3.06 12.59 8.36
C SER A 290 -3.94 11.83 7.39
N ASP A 291 -3.39 11.41 6.22
CA ASP A 291 -4.14 10.63 5.24
C ASP A 291 -4.54 9.25 5.81
N MET A 292 -3.66 8.61 6.62
CA MET A 292 -4.00 7.34 7.30
C MET A 292 -5.18 7.50 8.28
N LYS A 293 -5.24 8.61 9.02
CA LYS A 293 -6.40 8.87 9.90
C LYS A 293 -7.71 8.99 9.14
N GLU A 294 -7.69 9.64 7.97
CA GLU A 294 -8.85 9.73 7.08
C GLU A 294 -9.27 8.34 6.55
N VAL A 295 -8.32 7.52 6.14
CA VAL A 295 -8.57 6.13 5.70
C VAL A 295 -9.26 5.32 6.79
N LEU A 296 -8.75 5.36 8.03
CA LEU A 296 -9.35 4.65 9.16
C LEU A 296 -10.76 5.16 9.46
N SER A 297 -10.99 6.48 9.39
CA SER A 297 -12.32 7.07 9.55
C SER A 297 -13.30 6.62 8.47
N LEU A 298 -12.86 6.54 7.22
CA LEU A 298 -13.70 6.07 6.10
C LEU A 298 -14.00 4.57 6.22
N ALA A 299 -12.99 3.77 6.52
CA ALA A 299 -13.13 2.32 6.65
C ALA A 299 -14.03 1.94 7.83
N SER A 300 -13.89 2.60 9.00
CA SER A 300 -14.73 2.35 10.17
C SER A 300 -16.21 2.66 9.92
N LYS A 301 -16.52 3.55 8.99
CA LYS A 301 -17.88 3.87 8.51
C LYS A 301 -18.35 2.99 7.36
N GLY A 302 -17.59 1.94 6.98
CA GLY A 302 -17.89 1.04 5.87
C GLY A 302 -17.82 1.66 4.48
N LYS A 303 -17.12 2.83 4.33
CA LYS A 303 -16.94 3.52 3.04
C LYS A 303 -15.79 2.94 2.22
N ILE A 304 -14.89 2.21 2.86
CA ILE A 304 -13.80 1.46 2.23
C ILE A 304 -13.93 0.00 2.69
N LYS A 305 -13.96 -0.91 1.73
CA LYS A 305 -14.01 -2.36 1.95
C LYS A 305 -12.83 -3.01 1.24
N LEU A 306 -12.26 -4.03 1.88
CA LEU A 306 -11.17 -4.81 1.31
C LEU A 306 -11.66 -6.21 0.92
N ARG A 307 -11.21 -6.69 -0.23
CA ARG A 307 -11.31 -8.12 -0.59
C ARG A 307 -10.05 -8.82 -0.07
N VAL A 308 -10.17 -9.70 0.92
CA VAL A 308 -9.02 -10.29 1.63
C VAL A 308 -9.10 -11.81 1.69
N THR A 309 -7.98 -12.48 1.42
CA THR A 309 -7.76 -13.90 1.72
C THR A 309 -6.72 -14.02 2.83
N LYS A 310 -7.00 -14.86 3.83
CA LYS A 310 -6.15 -15.07 5.01
C LYS A 310 -5.31 -16.33 4.85
N PHE A 311 -4.08 -16.28 5.32
CA PHE A 311 -3.13 -17.39 5.30
C PHE A 311 -2.37 -17.48 6.62
N PRO A 312 -1.87 -18.65 7.04
CA PRO A 312 -0.92 -18.76 8.12
C PRO A 312 0.37 -17.98 7.79
N MET A 313 1.02 -17.40 8.79
CA MET A 313 2.28 -16.67 8.59
C MET A 313 3.38 -17.57 8.01
N SER A 314 3.41 -18.83 8.40
CA SER A 314 4.39 -19.83 7.89
C SER A 314 4.33 -20.03 6.37
N GLU A 315 3.23 -19.63 5.71
CA GLU A 315 3.05 -19.72 4.26
C GLU A 315 3.48 -18.45 3.50
N ALA A 316 4.21 -17.52 4.15
CA ALA A 316 4.57 -16.24 3.54
C ALA A 316 5.29 -16.37 2.19
N ASN A 317 6.20 -17.35 2.02
CA ASN A 317 6.87 -17.58 0.73
C ASN A 317 5.88 -17.96 -0.37
N GLU A 318 4.97 -18.87 -0.07
CA GLU A 318 3.94 -19.35 -1.01
C GLU A 318 2.98 -18.21 -1.39
N VAL A 319 2.55 -17.42 -0.40
CA VAL A 319 1.65 -16.28 -0.61
C VAL A 319 2.31 -15.18 -1.43
N LEU A 320 3.59 -14.86 -1.17
CA LEU A 320 4.37 -13.92 -1.98
C LEU A 320 4.55 -14.43 -3.41
N LYS A 321 4.76 -15.73 -3.59
CA LYS A 321 4.80 -16.34 -4.93
C LYS A 321 3.45 -16.24 -5.64
N MET A 322 2.34 -16.52 -4.95
CA MET A 322 1.00 -16.32 -5.51
C MET A 322 0.78 -14.86 -5.92
N LEU A 323 1.27 -13.90 -5.12
CA LEU A 323 1.21 -12.48 -5.45
C LEU A 323 2.00 -12.16 -6.72
N LYS A 324 3.22 -12.67 -6.85
CA LYS A 324 4.07 -12.54 -8.05
C LYS A 324 3.38 -13.11 -9.30
N ASP A 325 2.75 -14.25 -9.16
CA ASP A 325 2.04 -14.97 -10.24
C ASP A 325 0.69 -14.30 -10.59
N GLY A 326 0.26 -13.24 -9.88
CA GLY A 326 -1.02 -12.57 -10.09
C GLY A 326 -2.25 -13.39 -9.66
N LYS A 327 -2.07 -14.36 -8.76
CA LYS A 327 -3.13 -15.25 -8.28
C LYS A 327 -3.89 -14.73 -7.05
N ILE A 328 -3.48 -13.57 -6.52
CA ILE A 328 -4.16 -12.92 -5.41
C ILE A 328 -5.16 -11.91 -5.96
N VAL A 329 -6.45 -12.15 -5.75
CA VAL A 329 -7.53 -11.21 -6.06
C VAL A 329 -7.81 -10.33 -4.83
N GLY A 330 -7.55 -9.04 -4.93
CA GLY A 330 -7.60 -8.13 -3.79
C GLY A 330 -6.32 -8.17 -2.97
N ARG A 331 -6.39 -8.66 -1.72
CA ARG A 331 -5.27 -8.66 -0.76
C ARG A 331 -5.10 -10.01 -0.08
N ALA A 332 -3.87 -10.33 0.26
CA ALA A 332 -3.54 -11.42 1.18
C ALA A 332 -3.13 -10.85 2.55
N VAL A 333 -3.49 -11.57 3.61
CA VAL A 333 -3.12 -11.26 5.00
C VAL A 333 -2.58 -12.50 5.67
N LEU A 334 -1.45 -12.37 6.35
CA LEU A 334 -0.82 -13.40 7.17
C LEU A 334 -1.30 -13.27 8.61
N LEU A 335 -1.59 -14.41 9.22
CA LEU A 335 -1.95 -14.53 10.64
C LEU A 335 -0.84 -15.30 11.35
N PRO A 336 -0.29 -14.78 12.47
CA PRO A 336 0.72 -15.48 13.28
C PRO A 336 0.32 -16.84 13.77
#